data_45e0faaefc321f51317fceb8780a8cf5
#
_entry.id   45e0faaefc321f51317fceb8780a8cf5
#
_cell.length_a   1.000
_cell.length_b   1.000
_cell.length_c   1.000
_cell.angle_alpha   90.00
_cell.angle_beta   90.00
_cell.angle_gamma   90.00
#
_symmetry.space_group_name_H-M   'P 1'
#
loop_
_entity.id
_entity.type
_entity.pdbx_description
1 polymer ?
#
loop_
_entity_poly.entity_id
_entity_poly.type
_entity_poly.pdbx_seq_one_letter_code
_entity_poly.pdbx_strand_id
1 'polypeptide(L)'
;EKILEALKSDLGKPKTEAYVSEIAPTLQEIDYALKKIKLWAEPKKVSTPWILFPASSYIYQEPYGNVLIICPWNYPFGLLFSPLIGSIAAGNCSIVKPSEISSKSSRIIANMIRENFNSSYIAVVEGGAEETQMLLAQKFDYIFFTGGTHVGKIVMEAAAKHLTPITLELGGKSPCIVDEDVNIETTARRIAWGKYFNAGQTCVAPDYLLAHRSIKNTLLESIKTVIKEFYGEDSLKNPDYARIINEKHFSRLSKLLNEGNIVIGGNTNPDDFYIAPTVIDNISWENKIMQDEIFGPILPVIEFEDLDEIISILCKKPKSLALYFFSKNKSKQEKILKETSAGGVSINDVIAHIQNRDLPFGGVGDSGIGAYHGKASFGTFSHKKSVIKRSFFYESKIKYPPYKTRLKYLKKILKIIS
;
A
#
# COMPACT_ATOMS: atom_id res chain seq x y z
N GLU A 1 -13.58 2.82 21.53
CA GLU A 1 -12.81 3.64 22.48
C GLU A 1 -11.47 2.96 22.84
N LYS A 2 -11.43 1.73 23.34
CA LYS A 2 -10.21 1.02 23.75
C LYS A 2 -9.08 1.07 22.70
N ILE A 3 -9.41 0.88 21.40
CA ILE A 3 -8.40 0.93 20.33
C ILE A 3 -7.86 2.34 20.10
N LEU A 4 -8.70 3.37 20.22
CA LEU A 4 -8.26 4.78 20.10
C LEU A 4 -7.30 5.16 21.23
N GLU A 5 -7.53 4.67 22.44
CA GLU A 5 -6.65 4.85 23.59
C GLU A 5 -5.32 4.11 23.41
N ALA A 6 -5.37 2.90 22.85
CA ALA A 6 -4.17 2.13 22.54
C ALA A 6 -3.30 2.82 21.46
N LEU A 7 -3.91 3.32 20.39
CA LEU A 7 -3.24 4.08 19.33
C LEU A 7 -2.61 5.36 19.87
N LYS A 8 -3.31 6.05 20.77
CA LYS A 8 -2.75 7.23 21.46
C LYS A 8 -1.56 6.84 22.35
N SER A 9 -1.65 5.70 23.05
CA SER A 9 -0.57 5.22 23.91
C SER A 9 0.68 4.78 23.14
N ASP A 10 0.52 4.13 21.97
CA ASP A 10 1.62 3.63 21.17
C ASP A 10 2.28 4.71 20.28
N LEU A 11 1.47 5.58 19.67
CA LEU A 11 1.88 6.52 18.61
C LEU A 11 1.66 8.00 18.96
N GLY A 12 1.10 8.32 20.12
CA GLY A 12 0.63 9.67 20.40
C GLY A 12 -0.49 10.12 19.45
N LYS A 13 -1.08 9.20 18.68
CA LYS A 13 -2.01 9.51 17.58
C LYS A 13 -3.29 10.17 18.12
N PRO A 14 -3.68 11.34 17.57
CA PRO A 14 -4.92 12.01 17.95
C PRO A 14 -6.14 11.13 17.72
N LYS A 15 -7.17 11.20 18.57
CA LYS A 15 -8.38 10.37 18.44
C LYS A 15 -9.07 10.55 17.09
N THR A 16 -9.17 11.80 16.62
CA THR A 16 -9.76 12.09 15.30
C THR A 16 -8.95 11.47 14.18
N GLU A 17 -7.63 11.65 14.20
CA GLU A 17 -6.72 11.05 13.21
C GLU A 17 -6.81 9.53 13.23
N ALA A 18 -6.75 8.91 14.41
CA ALA A 18 -6.89 7.45 14.58
C ALA A 18 -8.22 6.94 14.03
N TYR A 19 -9.32 7.67 14.28
CA TYR A 19 -10.63 7.28 13.77
C TYR A 19 -10.72 7.35 12.25
N VAL A 20 -10.31 8.46 11.64
CA VAL A 20 -10.43 8.66 10.18
C VAL A 20 -9.43 7.86 9.37
N SER A 21 -8.30 7.46 9.96
CA SER A 21 -7.25 6.70 9.28
C SER A 21 -7.34 5.18 9.46
N GLU A 22 -7.95 4.71 10.55
CA GLU A 22 -7.96 3.28 10.86
C GLU A 22 -9.37 2.72 11.06
N ILE A 23 -10.21 3.35 11.91
CA ILE A 23 -11.50 2.78 12.26
C ILE A 23 -12.53 2.97 11.15
N ALA A 24 -12.73 4.21 10.70
CA ALA A 24 -13.74 4.51 9.70
C ALA A 24 -13.47 3.82 8.35
N PRO A 25 -12.23 3.80 7.81
CA PRO A 25 -11.93 3.06 6.60
C PRO A 25 -12.18 1.55 6.73
N THR A 26 -11.83 0.96 7.89
CA THR A 26 -12.07 -0.47 8.16
C THR A 26 -13.57 -0.80 8.18
N LEU A 27 -14.38 -0.01 8.89
CA LEU A 27 -15.83 -0.20 8.91
C LEU A 27 -16.44 -0.06 7.53
N GLN A 28 -16.00 0.94 6.77
CA GLN A 28 -16.46 1.13 5.40
C GLN A 28 -16.02 0.01 4.45
N GLU A 29 -14.84 -0.62 4.68
CA GLU A 29 -14.39 -1.79 3.91
C GLU A 29 -15.28 -3.01 4.20
N ILE A 30 -15.67 -3.22 5.47
CA ILE A 30 -16.64 -4.25 5.85
C ILE A 30 -17.97 -4.04 5.13
N ASP A 31 -18.53 -2.82 5.22
CA ASP A 31 -19.80 -2.50 4.60
C ASP A 31 -19.77 -2.69 3.08
N TYR A 32 -18.65 -2.33 2.46
CA TYR A 32 -18.45 -2.50 1.02
C TYR A 32 -18.39 -3.98 0.65
N ALA A 33 -17.61 -4.79 1.39
CA ALA A 33 -17.52 -6.22 1.18
C ALA A 33 -18.90 -6.92 1.35
N LEU A 34 -19.63 -6.60 2.43
CA LEU A 34 -20.97 -7.16 2.67
C LEU A 34 -21.96 -6.88 1.52
N LYS A 35 -21.89 -5.69 0.94
CA LYS A 35 -22.74 -5.31 -0.21
C LYS A 35 -22.37 -6.02 -1.52
N LYS A 36 -21.09 -6.41 -1.68
CA LYS A 36 -20.54 -6.85 -2.96
C LYS A 36 -20.15 -8.32 -3.03
N ILE A 37 -20.00 -9.00 -1.87
CA ILE A 37 -19.44 -10.36 -1.79
C ILE A 37 -20.19 -11.37 -2.68
N LYS A 38 -21.51 -11.31 -2.73
CA LYS A 38 -22.31 -12.20 -3.59
C LYS A 38 -21.90 -12.07 -5.05
N LEU A 39 -21.79 -10.82 -5.54
CA LEU A 39 -21.37 -10.53 -6.92
C LEU A 39 -19.93 -10.99 -7.20
N TRP A 40 -19.04 -10.83 -6.21
CA TRP A 40 -17.63 -11.22 -6.37
C TRP A 40 -17.46 -12.74 -6.41
N ALA A 41 -18.27 -13.49 -5.66
CA ALA A 41 -18.23 -14.94 -5.57
C ALA A 41 -18.93 -15.65 -6.75
N GLU A 42 -19.75 -14.94 -7.54
CA GLU A 42 -20.41 -15.52 -8.69
C GLU A 42 -19.41 -15.99 -9.76
N PRO A 43 -19.61 -17.22 -10.30
CA PRO A 43 -18.80 -17.70 -11.41
C PRO A 43 -18.90 -16.79 -12.63
N LYS A 44 -17.79 -16.23 -13.06
CA LYS A 44 -17.75 -15.35 -14.23
C LYS A 44 -17.77 -16.17 -15.52
N LYS A 45 -18.86 -16.09 -16.28
CA LYS A 45 -18.91 -16.65 -17.63
C LYS A 45 -17.98 -15.85 -18.55
N VAL A 46 -17.18 -16.55 -19.35
CA VAL A 46 -16.26 -15.96 -20.33
C VAL A 46 -16.52 -16.52 -21.72
N SER A 47 -15.97 -15.88 -22.75
CA SER A 47 -16.09 -16.34 -24.12
C SER A 47 -15.55 -17.76 -24.27
N THR A 48 -16.27 -18.60 -24.99
CA THR A 48 -15.88 -19.97 -25.32
C THR A 48 -15.62 -20.04 -26.82
N PRO A 49 -14.41 -20.43 -27.26
CA PRO A 49 -14.13 -20.62 -28.68
C PRO A 49 -15.13 -21.62 -29.31
N TRP A 50 -15.65 -21.30 -30.49
CA TRP A 50 -16.68 -22.09 -31.14
C TRP A 50 -16.21 -23.53 -31.47
N ILE A 51 -14.90 -23.75 -31.64
CA ILE A 51 -14.30 -25.08 -31.84
C ILE A 51 -14.60 -26.05 -30.67
N LEU A 52 -14.90 -25.50 -29.50
CA LEU A 52 -15.27 -26.26 -28.31
C LEU A 52 -16.78 -26.49 -28.17
N PHE A 53 -17.59 -25.99 -29.13
CA PHE A 53 -19.05 -26.19 -29.12
C PHE A 53 -19.41 -27.68 -29.08
N PRO A 54 -20.43 -28.06 -28.30
CA PRO A 54 -21.25 -27.28 -27.37
C PRO A 54 -20.63 -27.22 -25.97
N ALA A 55 -20.00 -26.07 -25.62
CA ALA A 55 -19.35 -25.87 -24.34
C ALA A 55 -19.63 -24.44 -23.78
N SER A 56 -19.42 -24.29 -22.48
CA SER A 56 -19.44 -23.00 -21.78
C SER A 56 -18.24 -22.90 -20.86
N SER A 57 -17.60 -21.73 -20.84
CA SER A 57 -16.38 -21.46 -20.06
C SER A 57 -16.67 -20.49 -18.92
N TYR A 58 -16.07 -20.76 -17.76
CA TYR A 58 -16.25 -19.99 -16.54
C TYR A 58 -14.92 -19.83 -15.80
N ILE A 59 -14.83 -18.75 -15.03
CA ILE A 59 -13.81 -18.56 -14.00
C ILE A 59 -14.54 -18.63 -12.66
N TYR A 60 -14.16 -19.59 -11.83
CA TYR A 60 -14.60 -19.71 -10.45
C TYR A 60 -13.54 -19.11 -9.53
N GLN A 61 -13.96 -18.39 -8.50
CA GLN A 61 -13.08 -17.95 -7.43
C GLN A 61 -13.27 -18.90 -6.25
N GLU A 62 -12.19 -19.43 -5.73
CA GLU A 62 -12.21 -20.33 -4.57
C GLU A 62 -11.13 -19.89 -3.57
N PRO A 63 -11.34 -20.05 -2.25
CA PRO A 63 -10.35 -19.70 -1.24
C PRO A 63 -9.04 -20.47 -1.45
N TYR A 64 -7.92 -19.87 -1.06
CA TYR A 64 -6.64 -20.59 -1.00
C TYR A 64 -6.63 -21.63 0.11
N GLY A 65 -7.16 -21.32 1.30
CA GLY A 65 -7.16 -22.19 2.47
C GLY A 65 -6.70 -21.45 3.73
N ASN A 66 -5.49 -21.74 4.23
CA ASN A 66 -4.91 -21.13 5.41
C ASN A 66 -4.01 -19.95 5.01
N VAL A 67 -4.36 -18.76 5.47
CA VAL A 67 -3.68 -17.50 5.13
C VAL A 67 -2.93 -16.97 6.35
N LEU A 68 -1.67 -16.54 6.16
CA LEU A 68 -0.92 -15.78 7.15
C LEU A 68 -0.95 -14.29 6.79
N ILE A 69 -1.35 -13.44 7.74
CA ILE A 69 -1.36 -11.98 7.59
C ILE A 69 -0.41 -11.39 8.63
N ILE A 70 0.67 -10.75 8.18
CA ILE A 70 1.66 -10.07 9.04
C ILE A 70 1.53 -8.58 8.82
N CYS A 71 1.24 -7.81 9.88
CA CYS A 71 0.99 -6.39 9.78
C CYS A 71 2.04 -5.54 10.52
N PRO A 72 2.25 -4.28 10.08
CA PRO A 72 3.18 -3.34 10.70
C PRO A 72 2.54 -2.59 11.88
N TRP A 73 3.31 -1.68 12.46
CA TRP A 73 2.99 -0.93 13.66
C TRP A 73 2.37 0.46 13.43
N ASN A 74 2.48 1.02 12.22
CA ASN A 74 2.12 2.42 11.96
C ASN A 74 0.62 2.69 11.82
N TYR A 75 -0.14 1.73 11.32
CA TYR A 75 -1.60 1.67 11.30
C TYR A 75 -2.05 0.27 11.69
N PRO A 76 -1.81 -0.13 12.96
CA PRO A 76 -1.90 -1.54 13.39
C PRO A 76 -3.30 -2.14 13.27
N PHE A 77 -4.35 -1.31 13.41
CA PHE A 77 -5.72 -1.75 13.24
C PHE A 77 -6.11 -1.83 11.75
N GLY A 78 -5.96 -0.76 11.01
CA GLY A 78 -6.36 -0.68 9.60
C GLY A 78 -5.62 -1.70 8.73
N LEU A 79 -4.29 -1.78 8.87
CA LEU A 79 -3.45 -2.66 8.04
C LEU A 79 -3.54 -4.15 8.41
N LEU A 80 -4.13 -4.49 9.58
CA LEU A 80 -4.45 -5.87 9.91
C LEU A 80 -5.86 -6.24 9.41
N PHE A 81 -6.86 -5.41 9.69
CA PHE A 81 -8.24 -5.77 9.38
C PHE A 81 -8.57 -5.65 7.89
N SER A 82 -7.97 -4.72 7.16
CA SER A 82 -8.25 -4.58 5.72
C SER A 82 -7.92 -5.86 4.92
N PRO A 83 -6.72 -6.46 5.00
CA PRO A 83 -6.47 -7.76 4.36
C PRO A 83 -7.28 -8.90 4.99
N LEU A 84 -7.53 -8.89 6.31
CA LEU A 84 -8.35 -9.91 6.95
C LEU A 84 -9.79 -9.93 6.43
N ILE A 85 -10.40 -8.75 6.20
CA ILE A 85 -11.73 -8.63 5.57
C ILE A 85 -11.72 -9.30 4.18
N GLY A 86 -10.69 -9.06 3.38
CA GLY A 86 -10.52 -9.70 2.07
C GLY A 86 -10.38 -11.21 2.16
N SER A 87 -9.60 -11.71 3.12
CA SER A 87 -9.39 -13.13 3.38
C SER A 87 -10.69 -13.83 3.81
N ILE A 88 -11.43 -13.23 4.74
CA ILE A 88 -12.75 -13.71 5.19
C ILE A 88 -13.76 -13.70 4.03
N ALA A 89 -13.81 -12.63 3.26
CA ALA A 89 -14.71 -12.50 2.12
C ALA A 89 -14.46 -13.58 1.07
N ALA A 90 -13.20 -13.98 0.87
CA ALA A 90 -12.83 -15.06 -0.04
C ALA A 90 -13.07 -16.46 0.52
N GLY A 91 -13.35 -16.60 1.83
CA GLY A 91 -13.66 -17.88 2.50
C GLY A 91 -12.45 -18.60 3.08
N ASN A 92 -11.35 -17.90 3.36
CA ASN A 92 -10.15 -18.50 3.96
C ASN A 92 -10.22 -18.54 5.50
N CYS A 93 -9.46 -19.45 6.09
CA CYS A 93 -9.02 -19.36 7.48
C CYS A 93 -7.79 -18.48 7.57
N SER A 94 -7.59 -17.76 8.68
CA SER A 94 -6.48 -16.82 8.78
C SER A 94 -5.76 -16.90 10.13
N ILE A 95 -4.43 -16.84 10.08
CA ILE A 95 -3.60 -16.49 11.22
C ILE A 95 -3.11 -15.07 11.02
N VAL A 96 -3.36 -14.21 12.00
CA VAL A 96 -2.90 -12.82 11.95
C VAL A 96 -1.81 -12.59 12.99
N LYS A 97 -0.78 -11.87 12.59
CA LYS A 97 0.34 -11.49 13.45
C LYS A 97 0.47 -9.97 13.51
N PRO A 98 -0.10 -9.33 14.55
CA PRO A 98 0.09 -7.90 14.79
C PRO A 98 1.55 -7.60 15.19
N SER A 99 1.96 -6.34 15.04
CA SER A 99 3.33 -5.93 15.36
C SER A 99 3.56 -5.78 16.86
N GLU A 100 4.65 -6.34 17.36
CA GLU A 100 5.11 -6.17 18.74
C GLU A 100 5.50 -4.74 19.09
N ILE A 101 5.81 -3.92 18.07
CA ILE A 101 6.24 -2.52 18.24
C ILE A 101 5.08 -1.65 18.73
N SER A 102 3.86 -1.86 18.22
CA SER A 102 2.62 -1.21 18.69
C SER A 102 1.91 -2.09 19.72
N SER A 103 2.56 -2.35 20.84
CA SER A 103 2.19 -3.40 21.79
C SER A 103 0.80 -3.24 22.41
N LYS A 104 0.35 -2.02 22.68
CA LYS A 104 -0.98 -1.76 23.27
C LYS A 104 -2.09 -2.01 22.24
N SER A 105 -1.91 -1.52 21.03
CA SER A 105 -2.84 -1.76 19.93
C SER A 105 -2.92 -3.25 19.59
N SER A 106 -1.78 -3.93 19.50
CA SER A 106 -1.70 -5.36 19.21
C SER A 106 -2.43 -6.21 20.26
N ARG A 107 -2.29 -5.87 21.54
CA ARG A 107 -2.99 -6.55 22.63
C ARG A 107 -4.52 -6.38 22.51
N ILE A 108 -5.00 -5.17 22.22
CA ILE A 108 -6.44 -4.92 22.02
C ILE A 108 -6.96 -5.70 20.81
N ILE A 109 -6.24 -5.69 19.69
CA ILE A 109 -6.59 -6.45 18.49
C ILE A 109 -6.63 -7.96 18.79
N ALA A 110 -5.63 -8.48 19.51
CA ALA A 110 -5.57 -9.90 19.88
C ALA A 110 -6.77 -10.32 20.73
N ASN A 111 -7.13 -9.49 21.73
CA ASN A 111 -8.31 -9.75 22.56
C ASN A 111 -9.60 -9.71 21.72
N MET A 112 -9.77 -8.72 20.85
CA MET A 112 -10.93 -8.64 19.94
C MET A 112 -11.08 -9.91 19.09
N ILE A 113 -9.99 -10.43 18.55
CA ILE A 113 -10.02 -11.63 17.72
C ILE A 113 -10.37 -12.85 18.57
N ARG A 114 -9.74 -13.06 19.73
CA ARG A 114 -9.99 -14.21 20.63
C ARG A 114 -11.41 -14.23 21.17
N GLU A 115 -11.99 -13.06 21.44
CA GLU A 115 -13.35 -12.94 21.99
C GLU A 115 -14.45 -13.18 20.94
N ASN A 116 -14.18 -12.93 19.66
CA ASN A 116 -15.21 -12.90 18.61
C ASN A 116 -15.09 -14.02 17.57
N PHE A 117 -13.94 -14.71 17.48
CA PHE A 117 -13.73 -15.75 16.48
C PHE A 117 -13.25 -17.05 17.10
N ASN A 118 -13.71 -18.17 16.54
CA ASN A 118 -13.13 -19.46 16.84
C ASN A 118 -11.70 -19.53 16.30
N SER A 119 -10.75 -19.99 17.11
CA SER A 119 -9.34 -20.10 16.75
C SER A 119 -9.06 -21.06 15.59
N SER A 120 -9.97 -22.00 15.29
CA SER A 120 -9.89 -22.83 14.09
C SER A 120 -10.24 -22.07 12.79
N TYR A 121 -10.82 -20.88 12.90
CA TYR A 121 -11.19 -20.04 11.77
C TYR A 121 -10.25 -18.81 11.66
N ILE A 122 -10.15 -18.03 12.73
CA ILE A 122 -9.23 -16.88 12.79
C ILE A 122 -8.45 -16.95 14.10
N ALA A 123 -7.15 -17.12 14.01
CA ALA A 123 -6.23 -17.13 15.13
C ALA A 123 -5.32 -15.89 15.13
N VAL A 124 -4.86 -15.50 16.30
CA VAL A 124 -3.90 -14.41 16.47
C VAL A 124 -2.66 -14.89 17.21
N VAL A 125 -1.50 -14.58 16.68
CA VAL A 125 -0.20 -14.86 17.30
C VAL A 125 0.47 -13.52 17.59
N GLU A 126 0.65 -13.22 18.88
CA GLU A 126 1.45 -12.10 19.37
C GLU A 126 2.91 -12.53 19.48
N GLY A 127 3.85 -11.61 19.32
CA GLY A 127 5.28 -11.87 19.46
C GLY A 127 6.11 -11.06 18.47
N GLY A 128 7.42 -11.25 18.50
CA GLY A 128 8.40 -10.51 17.72
C GLY A 128 8.90 -11.26 16.47
N ALA A 129 10.19 -11.06 16.22
CA ALA A 129 10.85 -11.67 15.07
C ALA A 129 10.93 -13.20 15.17
N GLU A 130 11.11 -13.75 16.36
CA GLU A 130 11.22 -15.20 16.61
C GLU A 130 9.90 -15.89 16.25
N GLU A 131 8.77 -15.42 16.80
CA GLU A 131 7.44 -15.96 16.49
C GLU A 131 7.10 -15.81 15.00
N THR A 132 7.52 -14.70 14.40
CA THR A 132 7.35 -14.50 12.94
C THR A 132 8.12 -15.56 12.14
N GLN A 133 9.36 -15.86 12.51
CA GLN A 133 10.16 -16.91 11.86
C GLN A 133 9.55 -18.29 12.06
N MET A 134 9.02 -18.59 13.26
CA MET A 134 8.32 -19.84 13.54
C MET A 134 7.06 -19.99 12.66
N LEU A 135 6.29 -18.93 12.47
CA LEU A 135 5.14 -18.91 11.56
C LEU A 135 5.58 -19.11 10.10
N LEU A 136 6.60 -18.40 9.65
CA LEU A 136 7.12 -18.51 8.29
C LEU A 136 7.76 -19.87 7.97
N ALA A 137 8.14 -20.64 8.99
CA ALA A 137 8.59 -22.03 8.82
C ALA A 137 7.43 -23.00 8.56
N GLN A 138 6.18 -22.61 8.83
CA GLN A 138 4.99 -23.42 8.57
C GLN A 138 4.53 -23.24 7.11
N LYS A 139 3.83 -24.24 6.59
CA LYS A 139 3.21 -24.15 5.27
C LYS A 139 1.88 -23.42 5.36
N PHE A 140 1.78 -22.29 4.66
CA PHE A 140 0.53 -21.58 4.40
C PHE A 140 0.16 -21.68 2.92
N ASP A 141 -1.14 -21.49 2.63
CA ASP A 141 -1.65 -21.48 1.26
C ASP A 141 -1.56 -20.08 0.65
N TYR A 142 -1.44 -19.03 1.49
CA TYR A 142 -1.17 -17.65 1.09
C TYR A 142 -0.51 -16.86 2.23
N ILE A 143 0.39 -15.91 1.88
CA ILE A 143 0.97 -14.99 2.85
C ILE A 143 0.73 -13.55 2.39
N PHE A 144 0.18 -12.72 3.28
CA PHE A 144 0.06 -11.28 3.11
C PHE A 144 0.96 -10.58 4.13
N PHE A 145 1.88 -9.79 3.64
CA PHE A 145 2.84 -9.06 4.47
C PHE A 145 2.80 -7.57 4.15
N THR A 146 2.70 -6.74 5.19
CA THR A 146 2.92 -5.30 5.10
C THR A 146 4.08 -4.90 6.02
N GLY A 147 5.07 -4.20 5.48
CA GLY A 147 6.26 -3.78 6.25
C GLY A 147 7.40 -3.28 5.39
N GLY A 148 8.60 -3.23 5.96
CA GLY A 148 9.79 -2.76 5.24
C GLY A 148 10.32 -3.77 4.21
N THR A 149 10.95 -3.28 3.15
CA THR A 149 11.45 -4.08 2.02
C THR A 149 12.45 -5.18 2.45
N HIS A 150 13.29 -4.91 3.45
CA HIS A 150 14.24 -5.92 3.96
C HIS A 150 13.50 -7.15 4.53
N VAL A 151 12.49 -6.94 5.37
CA VAL A 151 11.69 -8.05 5.95
C VAL A 151 10.83 -8.70 4.87
N GLY A 152 10.30 -7.93 3.92
CA GLY A 152 9.56 -8.46 2.77
C GLY A 152 10.35 -9.48 1.96
N LYS A 153 11.66 -9.27 1.75
CA LYS A 153 12.55 -10.24 1.11
C LYS A 153 12.67 -11.53 1.91
N ILE A 154 12.80 -11.46 3.24
CA ILE A 154 12.83 -12.63 4.13
C ILE A 154 11.53 -13.43 4.04
N VAL A 155 10.39 -12.74 4.03
CA VAL A 155 9.06 -13.38 3.87
C VAL A 155 8.95 -14.08 2.51
N MET A 156 9.42 -13.44 1.44
CA MET A 156 9.43 -14.01 0.09
C MET A 156 10.31 -15.28 0.01
N GLU A 157 11.50 -15.25 0.61
CA GLU A 157 12.39 -16.42 0.67
C GLU A 157 11.75 -17.59 1.43
N ALA A 158 11.07 -17.29 2.55
CA ALA A 158 10.36 -18.31 3.32
C ALA A 158 9.19 -18.91 2.54
N ALA A 159 8.38 -18.09 1.87
CA ALA A 159 7.26 -18.51 1.03
C ALA A 159 7.72 -19.40 -0.15
N ALA A 160 8.87 -19.09 -0.75
CA ALA A 160 9.42 -19.85 -1.87
C ALA A 160 9.69 -21.33 -1.53
N LYS A 161 10.02 -21.66 -0.27
CA LYS A 161 10.26 -23.03 0.17
C LYS A 161 9.04 -23.93 0.03
N HIS A 162 7.85 -23.34 0.08
CA HIS A 162 6.56 -24.06 0.01
C HIS A 162 5.77 -23.74 -1.26
N LEU A 163 6.33 -22.92 -2.19
CA LEU A 163 5.64 -22.36 -3.35
C LEU A 163 4.37 -21.57 -2.95
N THR A 164 4.38 -20.98 -1.77
CA THR A 164 3.26 -20.19 -1.26
C THR A 164 3.16 -18.86 -2.00
N PRO A 165 2.03 -18.54 -2.64
CA PRO A 165 1.81 -17.23 -3.24
C PRO A 165 1.75 -16.14 -2.17
N ILE A 166 2.24 -14.94 -2.51
CA ILE A 166 2.37 -13.83 -1.56
C ILE A 166 1.84 -12.52 -2.12
N THR A 167 1.39 -11.65 -1.21
CA THR A 167 1.31 -10.20 -1.42
C THR A 167 2.30 -9.53 -0.48
N LEU A 168 3.08 -8.60 -1.01
CA LEU A 168 4.01 -7.76 -0.28
C LEU A 168 3.61 -6.31 -0.45
N GLU A 169 3.19 -5.67 0.64
CA GLU A 169 2.94 -4.25 0.72
C GLU A 169 4.12 -3.59 1.42
N LEU A 170 4.98 -2.98 0.64
CA LEU A 170 6.23 -2.41 1.11
C LEU A 170 6.17 -0.88 1.07
N GLY A 171 7.27 -0.21 1.29
CA GLY A 171 7.33 1.24 1.25
C GLY A 171 8.04 1.78 0.01
N GLY A 172 8.91 2.71 0.24
CA GLY A 172 9.76 3.33 -0.75
C GLY A 172 9.74 4.84 -0.66
N LYS A 173 10.62 5.48 -1.42
CA LYS A 173 10.72 6.95 -1.43
C LYS A 173 9.69 7.55 -2.40
N SER A 174 8.50 7.83 -1.89
CA SER A 174 7.38 8.39 -2.66
C SER A 174 7.64 9.85 -3.04
N PRO A 175 7.88 10.17 -4.32
CA PRO A 175 8.12 11.54 -4.77
C PRO A 175 6.85 12.38 -4.73
N CYS A 176 6.99 13.64 -4.33
CA CYS A 176 5.97 14.66 -4.49
C CYS A 176 6.53 15.75 -5.42
N ILE A 177 6.05 15.82 -6.65
CA ILE A 177 6.53 16.71 -7.69
C ILE A 177 5.55 17.86 -7.83
N VAL A 178 6.03 19.09 -7.74
CA VAL A 178 5.21 20.31 -7.85
C VAL A 178 5.72 21.17 -8.99
N ASP A 179 4.93 21.28 -10.03
CA ASP A 179 5.19 22.10 -11.22
C ASP A 179 4.89 23.58 -10.94
N GLU A 180 5.27 24.45 -11.88
CA GLU A 180 5.14 25.91 -11.75
C GLU A 180 3.70 26.43 -11.75
N ASP A 181 2.76 25.74 -12.38
CA ASP A 181 1.40 26.22 -12.68
C ASP A 181 0.34 25.77 -11.66
N VAL A 182 0.68 25.70 -10.37
CA VAL A 182 -0.19 25.18 -9.31
C VAL A 182 -0.92 26.29 -8.52
N ASN A 183 -1.91 25.89 -7.73
CA ASN A 183 -2.42 26.73 -6.64
C ASN A 183 -1.53 26.48 -5.41
N ILE A 184 -0.68 27.43 -5.08
CA ILE A 184 0.36 27.29 -4.03
C ILE A 184 -0.25 26.95 -2.67
N GLU A 185 -1.29 27.67 -2.23
CA GLU A 185 -1.89 27.48 -0.92
C GLU A 185 -2.52 26.08 -0.79
N THR A 186 -3.33 25.68 -1.77
CA THR A 186 -3.96 24.36 -1.78
C THR A 186 -2.91 23.24 -1.84
N THR A 187 -1.87 23.43 -2.64
CA THR A 187 -0.77 22.46 -2.80
C THR A 187 0.00 22.31 -1.49
N ALA A 188 0.38 23.42 -0.85
CA ALA A 188 1.06 23.43 0.43
C ALA A 188 0.24 22.71 1.52
N ARG A 189 -1.08 22.99 1.59
CA ARG A 189 -2.00 22.37 2.53
C ARG A 189 -2.09 20.84 2.36
N ARG A 190 -2.22 20.37 1.13
CA ARG A 190 -2.26 18.94 0.82
C ARG A 190 -0.95 18.23 1.15
N ILE A 191 0.19 18.84 0.77
CA ILE A 191 1.52 18.30 1.06
C ILE A 191 1.79 18.24 2.56
N ALA A 192 1.53 19.33 3.29
CA ALA A 192 1.72 19.38 4.73
C ALA A 192 0.85 18.36 5.46
N TRP A 193 -0.43 18.24 5.08
CA TRP A 193 -1.31 17.22 5.64
C TRP A 193 -0.78 15.82 5.39
N GLY A 194 -0.49 15.46 4.15
CA GLY A 194 -0.05 14.10 3.82
C GLY A 194 1.33 13.75 4.35
N LYS A 195 2.23 14.74 4.53
CA LYS A 195 3.55 14.52 5.09
C LYS A 195 3.53 14.35 6.61
N TYR A 196 2.75 15.16 7.33
CA TYR A 196 2.82 15.21 8.79
C TYR A 196 1.74 14.41 9.50
N PHE A 197 0.78 13.87 8.77
CA PHE A 197 -0.18 12.87 9.24
C PHE A 197 0.56 11.65 9.82
N ASN A 198 0.18 11.18 11.01
CA ASN A 198 0.90 10.14 11.77
C ASN A 198 2.40 10.43 11.97
N ALA A 199 2.75 11.72 12.11
CA ALA A 199 4.15 12.19 12.14
C ALA A 199 4.99 11.65 10.96
N GLY A 200 4.40 11.50 9.77
CA GLY A 200 5.08 11.01 8.56
C GLY A 200 5.38 9.51 8.54
N GLN A 201 4.90 8.74 9.52
CA GLN A 201 5.11 7.30 9.63
C GLN A 201 4.09 6.54 8.78
N THR A 202 4.07 6.84 7.48
CA THR A 202 3.08 6.37 6.50
C THR A 202 3.78 5.99 5.20
N CYS A 203 3.58 4.77 4.73
CA CYS A 203 4.22 4.21 3.53
C CYS A 203 3.94 5.01 2.24
N VAL A 204 2.86 5.78 2.22
CA VAL A 204 2.46 6.66 1.12
C VAL A 204 2.63 8.15 1.46
N ALA A 205 3.27 8.51 2.57
CA ALA A 205 3.58 9.93 2.82
C ALA A 205 4.51 10.46 1.71
N PRO A 206 4.38 11.73 1.29
CA PRO A 206 5.42 12.38 0.52
C PRO A 206 6.77 12.21 1.20
N ASP A 207 7.69 11.45 0.60
CA ASP A 207 8.97 11.17 1.24
C ASP A 207 9.98 12.30 0.97
N TYR A 208 9.90 12.90 -0.20
CA TYR A 208 10.64 14.10 -0.60
C TYR A 208 9.82 14.96 -1.55
N LEU A 209 10.16 16.25 -1.60
CA LEU A 209 9.53 17.26 -2.44
C LEU A 209 10.46 17.65 -3.58
N LEU A 210 10.01 17.52 -4.80
CA LEU A 210 10.60 18.11 -6.00
C LEU A 210 9.79 19.35 -6.33
N ALA A 211 10.37 20.54 -6.15
CA ALA A 211 9.68 21.79 -6.39
C ALA A 211 10.30 22.51 -7.60
N HIS A 212 9.46 22.95 -8.54
CA HIS A 212 9.95 23.77 -9.67
C HIS A 212 10.59 25.04 -9.12
N ARG A 213 11.78 25.40 -9.65
CA ARG A 213 12.62 26.51 -9.15
C ARG A 213 11.83 27.82 -9.02
N SER A 214 10.97 28.15 -9.98
CA SER A 214 10.22 29.42 -9.99
C SER A 214 9.26 29.60 -8.82
N ILE A 215 8.79 28.50 -8.20
CA ILE A 215 7.79 28.52 -7.11
C ILE A 215 8.31 28.01 -5.78
N LYS A 216 9.52 27.41 -5.73
CA LYS A 216 10.05 26.74 -4.54
C LYS A 216 9.92 27.59 -3.28
N ASN A 217 10.46 28.80 -3.29
CA ASN A 217 10.46 29.67 -2.11
C ASN A 217 9.04 30.04 -1.65
N THR A 218 8.15 30.40 -2.58
CA THR A 218 6.75 30.72 -2.27
C THR A 218 6.01 29.50 -1.71
N LEU A 219 6.29 28.30 -2.25
CA LEU A 219 5.69 27.04 -1.76
C LEU A 219 6.19 26.74 -0.35
N LEU A 220 7.48 26.90 -0.03
CA LEU A 220 8.04 26.66 1.29
C LEU A 220 7.46 27.61 2.35
N GLU A 221 7.32 28.90 2.02
CA GLU A 221 6.64 29.86 2.93
C GLU A 221 5.17 29.51 3.16
N SER A 222 4.48 29.03 2.12
CA SER A 222 3.10 28.55 2.26
C SER A 222 3.02 27.27 3.12
N ILE A 223 3.93 26.31 2.95
CA ILE A 223 4.03 25.11 3.80
C ILE A 223 4.26 25.50 5.25
N LYS A 224 5.16 26.45 5.53
CA LYS A 224 5.43 26.98 6.87
C LYS A 224 4.18 27.56 7.52
N THR A 225 3.44 28.37 6.76
CA THR A 225 2.18 28.96 7.21
C THR A 225 1.16 27.88 7.56
N VAL A 226 1.02 26.87 6.72
CA VAL A 226 0.09 25.75 6.92
C VAL A 226 0.49 24.90 8.12
N ILE A 227 1.78 24.59 8.31
CA ILE A 227 2.26 23.85 9.50
C ILE A 227 1.90 24.59 10.79
N LYS A 228 2.10 25.91 10.80
CA LYS A 228 1.72 26.76 11.93
C LYS A 228 0.21 26.77 12.16
N GLU A 229 -0.59 26.80 11.11
CA GLU A 229 -2.06 26.72 11.19
C GLU A 229 -2.51 25.35 11.78
N PHE A 230 -1.89 24.25 11.33
CA PHE A 230 -2.28 22.91 11.77
C PHE A 230 -1.85 22.58 13.20
N TYR A 231 -0.62 22.97 13.56
CA TYR A 231 0.03 22.50 14.77
C TYR A 231 0.43 23.62 15.74
N GLY A 232 0.15 24.89 15.41
CA GLY A 232 0.51 26.06 16.23
C GLY A 232 1.99 26.42 16.14
N GLU A 233 2.42 27.37 16.99
CA GLU A 233 3.83 27.79 17.09
C GLU A 233 4.71 26.71 17.74
N ASP A 234 4.14 25.94 18.65
CA ASP A 234 4.81 24.87 19.40
C ASP A 234 4.06 23.56 19.22
N SER A 235 4.40 22.83 18.16
CA SER A 235 3.78 21.54 17.83
C SER A 235 4.07 20.43 18.84
N LEU A 236 5.05 20.59 19.76
CA LEU A 236 5.27 19.68 20.87
C LEU A 236 4.07 19.60 21.80
N LYS A 237 3.43 20.74 22.06
CA LYS A 237 2.27 20.86 22.95
C LYS A 237 0.95 20.62 22.25
N ASN A 238 0.95 20.49 20.93
CA ASN A 238 -0.27 20.29 20.16
C ASN A 238 -0.79 18.85 20.32
N PRO A 239 -2.03 18.65 20.82
CA PRO A 239 -2.60 17.31 21.01
C PRO A 239 -2.95 16.61 19.70
N ASP A 240 -2.99 17.35 18.56
CA ASP A 240 -3.30 16.83 17.23
C ASP A 240 -2.04 16.45 16.43
N TYR A 241 -0.88 16.35 17.09
CA TYR A 241 0.35 15.90 16.47
C TYR A 241 0.86 14.59 17.10
N ALA A 242 1.06 13.56 16.26
CA ALA A 242 1.50 12.24 16.69
C ALA A 242 2.97 12.22 17.15
N ARG A 243 3.45 11.06 17.61
CA ARG A 243 4.83 10.84 18.08
C ARG A 243 5.51 9.74 17.28
N ILE A 244 6.84 9.74 17.30
CA ILE A 244 7.61 8.63 16.73
C ILE A 244 7.45 7.42 17.64
N ILE A 245 7.26 6.26 17.04
CA ILE A 245 6.83 5.04 17.74
C ILE A 245 7.80 4.59 18.85
N ASN A 246 9.10 4.78 18.70
CA ASN A 246 10.10 4.33 19.68
C ASN A 246 11.45 5.04 19.50
N GLU A 247 12.35 4.82 20.47
CA GLU A 247 13.70 5.39 20.53
C GLU A 247 14.54 5.05 19.29
N LYS A 248 14.47 3.81 18.78
CA LYS A 248 15.24 3.38 17.60
C LYS A 248 14.89 4.23 16.37
N HIS A 249 13.61 4.43 16.10
CA HIS A 249 13.15 5.27 14.99
C HIS A 249 13.42 6.74 15.24
N PHE A 250 13.25 7.22 16.47
CA PHE A 250 13.59 8.58 16.86
C PHE A 250 15.07 8.89 16.62
N SER A 251 15.97 8.04 17.11
CA SER A 251 17.43 8.21 16.96
C SER A 251 17.86 8.17 15.49
N ARG A 252 17.24 7.30 14.67
CA ARG A 252 17.49 7.24 13.22
C ARG A 252 17.09 8.55 12.53
N LEU A 253 15.90 9.05 12.83
CA LEU A 253 15.35 10.26 12.21
C LEU A 253 16.13 11.52 12.65
N SER A 254 16.48 11.63 13.94
CA SER A 254 17.23 12.77 14.45
C SER A 254 18.59 12.97 13.76
N LYS A 255 19.22 11.87 13.32
CA LYS A 255 20.47 11.96 12.55
C LYS A 255 20.27 12.58 11.16
N LEU A 256 19.08 12.43 10.56
CA LEU A 256 18.79 12.98 9.25
C LEU A 256 18.59 14.50 9.27
N LEU A 257 18.36 15.11 10.44
CA LEU A 257 18.21 16.55 10.58
C LEU A 257 19.49 17.34 10.22
N ASN A 258 20.63 16.67 10.18
CA ASN A 258 21.92 17.28 9.88
C ASN A 258 22.31 17.21 8.39
N GLU A 259 21.42 16.76 7.50
CA GLU A 259 21.75 16.49 6.10
C GLU A 259 21.65 17.72 5.17
N GLY A 260 21.10 18.85 5.63
CA GLY A 260 20.95 20.07 4.85
C GLY A 260 20.53 21.27 5.68
N ASN A 261 19.94 22.28 5.07
CA ASN A 261 19.48 23.48 5.74
C ASN A 261 18.04 23.32 6.25
N ILE A 262 17.85 23.27 7.55
CA ILE A 262 16.50 23.29 8.14
C ILE A 262 15.88 24.66 7.92
N VAL A 263 14.80 24.70 7.15
CA VAL A 263 14.04 25.94 6.85
C VAL A 263 12.75 26.03 7.66
N ILE A 264 12.25 24.88 8.15
CA ILE A 264 11.06 24.80 9.01
C ILE A 264 11.30 23.70 10.03
N GLY A 265 10.93 23.93 11.30
CA GLY A 265 10.99 22.92 12.36
C GLY A 265 12.40 22.61 12.86
N GLY A 266 12.75 21.33 12.94
CA GLY A 266 14.05 20.84 13.42
C GLY A 266 14.13 20.58 14.92
N ASN A 267 13.15 21.03 15.71
CA ASN A 267 13.14 20.81 17.17
C ASN A 267 12.82 19.33 17.49
N THR A 268 13.50 18.80 18.50
CA THR A 268 13.28 17.42 18.96
C THR A 268 13.14 17.37 20.48
N ASN A 269 12.40 16.37 20.95
CA ASN A 269 12.36 16.01 22.38
C ASN A 269 12.49 14.47 22.51
N PRO A 270 13.63 13.96 22.99
CA PRO A 270 13.85 12.52 23.13
C PRO A 270 12.95 11.84 24.17
N ASP A 271 12.56 12.57 25.23
CA ASP A 271 11.72 12.02 26.30
C ASP A 271 10.28 11.71 25.82
N ASP A 272 9.84 12.39 24.75
CA ASP A 272 8.50 12.24 24.18
C ASP A 272 8.54 11.70 22.73
N PHE A 273 9.70 11.20 22.28
CA PHE A 273 9.97 10.79 20.91
C PHE A 273 9.44 11.78 19.87
N TYR A 274 9.49 13.06 20.19
CA TYR A 274 8.99 14.13 19.36
C TYR A 274 10.04 14.64 18.38
N ILE A 275 9.64 14.79 17.12
CA ILE A 275 10.35 15.53 16.08
C ILE A 275 9.35 16.48 15.45
N ALA A 276 9.65 17.76 15.44
CA ALA A 276 8.79 18.79 14.83
C ALA A 276 8.52 18.50 13.34
N PRO A 277 7.39 18.93 12.79
CA PRO A 277 7.22 19.01 11.35
C PRO A 277 8.40 19.79 10.74
N THR A 278 9.22 19.11 9.96
CA THR A 278 10.51 19.64 9.51
C THR A 278 10.62 19.65 8.00
N VAL A 279 11.11 20.75 7.44
CA VAL A 279 11.49 20.86 6.03
C VAL A 279 12.98 21.18 5.94
N ILE A 280 13.70 20.43 5.12
CA ILE A 280 15.14 20.60 4.89
C ILE A 280 15.35 20.95 3.43
N ASP A 281 15.96 22.10 3.16
CA ASP A 281 16.36 22.56 1.84
C ASP A 281 17.85 22.29 1.58
N ASN A 282 18.30 22.56 0.38
CA ASN A 282 19.68 22.37 -0.08
C ASN A 282 20.10 20.89 -0.01
N ILE A 283 19.24 20.01 -0.46
CA ILE A 283 19.44 18.55 -0.53
C ILE A 283 19.79 18.16 -1.96
N SER A 284 20.75 17.24 -2.10
CA SER A 284 21.09 16.58 -3.35
C SER A 284 20.69 15.08 -3.30
N TRP A 285 20.72 14.43 -4.46
CA TRP A 285 20.39 13.00 -4.57
C TRP A 285 21.37 12.08 -3.83
N GLU A 286 22.55 12.57 -3.49
CA GLU A 286 23.64 11.85 -2.80
C GLU A 286 23.52 11.88 -1.29
N ASN A 287 22.74 12.82 -0.71
CA ASN A 287 22.53 12.90 0.73
C ASN A 287 21.93 11.60 1.28
N LYS A 288 22.28 11.21 2.51
CA LYS A 288 21.78 10.00 3.16
C LYS A 288 20.27 9.97 3.29
N ILE A 289 19.66 11.14 3.55
CA ILE A 289 18.20 11.28 3.63
C ILE A 289 17.49 10.87 2.32
N MET A 290 18.21 10.85 1.18
CA MET A 290 17.69 10.45 -0.12
C MET A 290 17.94 8.97 -0.47
N GLN A 291 18.64 8.19 0.39
CA GLN A 291 18.96 6.80 0.07
C GLN A 291 17.86 5.83 0.50
N ASP A 292 17.32 6.02 1.73
CA ASP A 292 16.28 5.16 2.30
C ASP A 292 14.98 5.92 2.53
N GLU A 293 13.87 5.21 2.69
CA GLU A 293 12.58 5.76 3.11
C GLU A 293 12.71 6.45 4.46
N ILE A 294 12.27 7.69 4.56
CA ILE A 294 12.41 8.48 5.79
C ILE A 294 11.49 7.95 6.88
N PHE A 295 10.22 7.71 6.55
CA PHE A 295 9.20 7.21 7.49
C PHE A 295 9.14 8.05 8.78
N GLY A 296 9.02 9.36 8.60
CA GLY A 296 9.04 10.34 9.68
C GLY A 296 8.75 11.76 9.19
N PRO A 297 8.67 12.76 10.10
CA PRO A 297 8.17 14.10 9.80
C PRO A 297 9.23 15.04 9.22
N ILE A 298 10.09 14.52 8.36
CA ILE A 298 11.16 15.30 7.73
C ILE A 298 10.95 15.27 6.21
N LEU A 299 10.80 16.45 5.61
CA LEU A 299 10.57 16.63 4.17
C LEU A 299 11.80 17.29 3.52
N PRO A 300 12.70 16.53 2.89
CA PRO A 300 13.77 17.11 2.08
C PRO A 300 13.22 17.68 0.79
N VAL A 301 13.80 18.79 0.35
CA VAL A 301 13.40 19.52 -0.85
C VAL A 301 14.56 19.57 -1.85
N ILE A 302 14.25 19.19 -3.09
CA ILE A 302 15.15 19.33 -4.25
C ILE A 302 14.44 20.23 -5.25
N GLU A 303 15.12 21.22 -5.79
CA GLU A 303 14.59 22.05 -6.86
C GLU A 303 14.85 21.42 -8.24
N PHE A 304 13.98 21.73 -9.20
CA PHE A 304 14.16 21.33 -10.59
C PHE A 304 13.68 22.45 -11.55
N GLU A 305 14.14 22.40 -12.77
CA GLU A 305 13.69 23.27 -13.87
C GLU A 305 13.01 22.46 -14.99
N ASP A 306 13.56 21.29 -15.29
CA ASP A 306 13.08 20.44 -16.38
C ASP A 306 12.41 19.17 -15.84
N LEU A 307 11.14 18.98 -16.18
CA LEU A 307 10.36 17.80 -15.81
C LEU A 307 10.92 16.51 -16.47
N ASP A 308 11.52 16.62 -17.65
CA ASP A 308 12.07 15.48 -18.38
C ASP A 308 13.31 14.93 -17.69
N GLU A 309 14.13 15.80 -17.11
CA GLU A 309 15.24 15.41 -16.27
C GLU A 309 14.75 14.63 -15.05
N ILE A 310 13.72 15.14 -14.34
CA ILE A 310 13.12 14.47 -13.19
C ILE A 310 12.56 13.09 -13.57
N ILE A 311 11.83 12.98 -14.66
CA ILE A 311 11.31 11.70 -15.16
C ILE A 311 12.48 10.74 -15.42
N SER A 312 13.54 11.19 -16.08
CA SER A 312 14.73 10.37 -16.35
C SER A 312 15.41 9.85 -15.07
N ILE A 313 15.47 10.68 -14.02
CA ILE A 313 16.01 10.30 -12.73
C ILE A 313 15.10 9.26 -12.06
N LEU A 314 13.79 9.52 -12.02
CA LEU A 314 12.82 8.63 -11.38
C LEU A 314 12.79 7.23 -12.03
N CYS A 315 12.93 7.16 -13.35
CA CYS A 315 12.99 5.89 -14.09
C CYS A 315 14.20 5.01 -13.69
N LYS A 316 15.27 5.61 -13.16
CA LYS A 316 16.48 4.89 -12.71
C LYS A 316 16.43 4.51 -11.23
N LYS A 317 15.50 5.08 -10.45
CA LYS A 317 15.34 4.80 -9.02
C LYS A 317 14.40 3.60 -8.79
N PRO A 318 14.49 2.95 -7.62
CA PRO A 318 13.51 1.96 -7.20
C PRO A 318 12.09 2.53 -7.26
N LYS A 319 11.14 1.73 -7.73
CA LYS A 319 9.74 2.13 -7.86
C LYS A 319 9.10 2.30 -6.50
N SER A 320 8.55 3.47 -6.22
CA SER A 320 7.88 3.80 -4.97
C SER A 320 6.45 3.25 -4.91
N LEU A 321 5.90 3.15 -3.70
CA LEU A 321 4.51 2.77 -3.48
C LEU A 321 3.53 3.86 -3.98
N ALA A 322 3.89 5.14 -3.81
CA ALA A 322 3.09 6.24 -4.32
C ALA A 322 3.94 7.26 -5.09
N LEU A 323 3.30 7.99 -6.01
CA LEU A 323 3.85 9.15 -6.71
C LEU A 323 2.80 10.26 -6.74
N TYR A 324 3.21 11.48 -6.46
CA TYR A 324 2.36 12.67 -6.43
C TYR A 324 2.84 13.70 -7.43
N PHE A 325 1.93 14.20 -8.24
CA PHE A 325 2.24 15.24 -9.21
C PHE A 325 1.21 16.36 -9.16
N PHE A 326 1.69 17.58 -8.95
CA PHE A 326 0.85 18.79 -8.91
C PHE A 326 1.15 19.64 -10.14
N SER A 327 0.16 19.85 -11.00
CA SER A 327 0.19 20.71 -12.17
C SER A 327 -1.23 20.90 -12.71
N LYS A 328 -1.53 22.03 -13.31
CA LYS A 328 -2.75 22.26 -14.11
C LYS A 328 -2.59 21.79 -15.56
N ASN A 329 -1.35 21.59 -16.01
CA ASN A 329 -1.03 21.20 -17.38
C ASN A 329 -1.34 19.70 -17.61
N LYS A 330 -2.43 19.42 -18.32
CA LYS A 330 -2.87 18.05 -18.62
C LYS A 330 -1.84 17.25 -19.43
N SER A 331 -1.09 17.89 -20.32
CA SER A 331 -0.04 17.20 -21.09
C SER A 331 1.10 16.72 -20.21
N LYS A 332 1.54 17.55 -19.24
CA LYS A 332 2.53 17.15 -18.22
C LYS A 332 1.98 16.05 -17.31
N GLN A 333 0.69 16.11 -16.91
CA GLN A 333 0.03 15.04 -16.14
C GLN A 333 0.06 13.71 -16.89
N GLU A 334 -0.36 13.70 -18.17
CA GLU A 334 -0.34 12.50 -19.01
C GLU A 334 1.08 11.96 -19.22
N LYS A 335 2.06 12.85 -19.34
CA LYS A 335 3.47 12.49 -19.49
C LYS A 335 3.97 11.73 -18.24
N ILE A 336 3.74 12.28 -17.04
CA ILE A 336 4.09 11.62 -15.78
C ILE A 336 3.43 10.23 -15.70
N LEU A 337 2.14 10.13 -16.01
CA LEU A 337 1.39 8.87 -15.94
C LEU A 337 1.93 7.80 -16.92
N LYS A 338 2.43 8.20 -18.08
CA LYS A 338 2.93 7.28 -19.11
C LYS A 338 4.41 6.92 -18.96
N GLU A 339 5.22 7.85 -18.48
CA GLU A 339 6.67 7.72 -18.49
C GLU A 339 7.28 7.35 -17.15
N THR A 340 6.47 7.34 -16.05
CA THR A 340 6.92 6.89 -14.72
C THR A 340 6.17 5.64 -14.26
N SER A 341 6.69 4.98 -13.22
CA SER A 341 6.06 3.81 -12.63
C SER A 341 6.09 3.90 -11.10
N ALA A 342 4.92 3.69 -10.48
CA ALA A 342 4.73 3.60 -9.04
C ALA A 342 3.57 2.65 -8.74
N GLY A 343 3.39 2.25 -7.49
CA GLY A 343 2.23 1.45 -7.07
C GLY A 343 0.91 2.18 -7.32
N GLY A 344 0.83 3.47 -6.95
CA GLY A 344 -0.30 4.34 -7.23
C GLY A 344 0.12 5.77 -7.48
N VAL A 345 -0.72 6.55 -8.17
CA VAL A 345 -0.45 7.95 -8.48
C VAL A 345 -1.65 8.82 -8.08
N SER A 346 -1.38 9.97 -7.47
CA SER A 346 -2.41 11.02 -7.31
C SER A 346 -1.99 12.29 -8.02
N ILE A 347 -2.87 12.83 -8.84
CA ILE A 347 -2.69 14.12 -9.51
C ILE A 347 -3.36 15.23 -8.70
N ASN A 348 -2.60 16.26 -8.38
CA ASN A 348 -3.04 17.43 -7.59
C ASN A 348 -3.52 17.10 -6.17
N ASP A 349 -3.17 15.93 -5.65
CA ASP A 349 -3.45 15.54 -4.27
C ASP A 349 -2.36 14.56 -3.75
N VAL A 350 -2.40 14.25 -2.46
CA VAL A 350 -1.57 13.22 -1.85
C VAL A 350 -2.46 12.21 -1.11
N ILE A 351 -2.03 10.95 -1.04
CA ILE A 351 -2.73 9.87 -0.32
C ILE A 351 -4.13 9.53 -0.87
N ALA A 352 -4.78 10.41 -1.61
CA ALA A 352 -6.18 10.30 -2.03
C ALA A 352 -6.53 9.01 -2.79
N HIS A 353 -5.59 8.44 -3.54
CA HIS A 353 -5.80 7.20 -4.31
C HIS A 353 -6.12 5.98 -3.43
N ILE A 354 -5.67 5.95 -2.17
CA ILE A 354 -5.96 4.84 -1.24
C ILE A 354 -7.38 4.89 -0.65
N GLN A 355 -8.05 6.04 -0.75
CA GLN A 355 -9.39 6.22 -0.19
C GLN A 355 -10.49 5.63 -1.10
N ASN A 356 -10.17 5.40 -2.37
CA ASN A 356 -11.12 4.82 -3.33
C ASN A 356 -11.00 3.30 -3.36
N ARG A 357 -12.01 2.60 -2.86
CA ARG A 357 -12.06 1.12 -2.77
C ARG A 357 -12.19 0.40 -4.11
N ASP A 358 -12.54 1.12 -5.16
CA ASP A 358 -12.59 0.57 -6.52
C ASP A 358 -11.21 0.62 -7.19
N LEU A 359 -10.25 1.34 -6.61
CA LEU A 359 -8.85 1.31 -7.04
C LEU A 359 -8.08 0.23 -6.27
N PRO A 360 -7.37 -0.66 -6.98
CA PRO A 360 -6.45 -1.57 -6.30
C PRO A 360 -5.30 -0.77 -5.68
N PHE A 361 -4.94 -1.10 -4.44
CA PHE A 361 -3.79 -0.54 -3.75
C PHE A 361 -2.70 -1.60 -3.63
N GLY A 362 -1.49 -1.28 -4.05
CA GLY A 362 -0.34 -2.17 -3.98
C GLY A 362 0.88 -1.61 -4.68
N GLY A 363 2.05 -2.17 -4.35
CA GLY A 363 3.34 -1.75 -4.89
C GLY A 363 3.73 -2.47 -6.18
N VAL A 364 4.87 -2.04 -6.74
CA VAL A 364 5.49 -2.63 -7.92
C VAL A 364 7.01 -2.67 -7.75
N GLY A 365 7.65 -3.81 -8.02
CA GLY A 365 9.10 -3.97 -7.84
C GLY A 365 9.49 -3.85 -6.36
N ASP A 366 10.35 -2.88 -6.01
CA ASP A 366 10.83 -2.71 -4.63
C ASP A 366 9.76 -2.24 -3.65
N SER A 367 8.66 -1.67 -4.13
CA SER A 367 7.53 -1.25 -3.29
C SER A 367 6.48 -2.34 -3.05
N GLY A 368 6.57 -3.50 -3.72
CA GLY A 368 5.69 -4.61 -3.42
C GLY A 368 5.30 -5.49 -4.59
N ILE A 369 4.44 -6.47 -4.28
CA ILE A 369 3.88 -7.46 -5.21
C ILE A 369 2.43 -7.70 -4.83
N GLY A 370 1.52 -7.65 -5.81
CA GLY A 370 0.09 -7.81 -5.57
C GLY A 370 -0.62 -6.49 -5.29
N ALA A 371 -1.88 -6.57 -4.94
CA ALA A 371 -2.71 -5.41 -4.58
C ALA A 371 -3.93 -5.86 -3.78
N TYR A 372 -4.52 -4.97 -3.00
CA TYR A 372 -5.71 -5.22 -2.21
C TYR A 372 -6.65 -4.00 -2.21
N HIS A 373 -7.59 -3.88 -1.32
CA HIS A 373 -8.76 -3.01 -1.22
C HIS A 373 -9.93 -3.47 -2.08
N GLY A 374 -11.12 -3.49 -1.48
CA GLY A 374 -12.37 -3.83 -2.13
C GLY A 374 -12.32 -5.15 -2.92
N LYS A 375 -12.70 -5.08 -4.19
CA LYS A 375 -12.69 -6.25 -5.07
C LYS A 375 -11.30 -6.84 -5.28
N ALA A 376 -10.24 -6.03 -5.24
CA ALA A 376 -8.89 -6.52 -5.38
C ALA A 376 -8.52 -7.43 -4.21
N SER A 377 -8.91 -7.08 -2.95
CA SER A 377 -8.74 -7.96 -1.79
C SER A 377 -9.37 -9.33 -2.01
N PHE A 378 -10.64 -9.38 -2.42
CA PHE A 378 -11.31 -10.65 -2.70
C PHE A 378 -10.56 -11.47 -3.76
N GLY A 379 -10.08 -10.81 -4.83
CA GLY A 379 -9.31 -11.45 -5.89
C GLY A 379 -7.93 -11.95 -5.44
N THR A 380 -7.26 -11.20 -4.58
CA THR A 380 -5.94 -11.51 -4.01
C THR A 380 -5.98 -12.75 -3.12
N PHE A 381 -7.04 -12.90 -2.32
CA PHE A 381 -7.23 -14.06 -1.45
C PHE A 381 -8.02 -15.21 -2.10
N SER A 382 -8.22 -15.18 -3.43
CA SER A 382 -8.92 -16.22 -4.18
C SER A 382 -8.08 -16.80 -5.30
N HIS A 383 -8.09 -18.13 -5.42
CA HIS A 383 -7.59 -18.83 -6.61
C HIS A 383 -8.61 -18.78 -7.74
N LYS A 384 -8.17 -18.43 -8.95
CA LYS A 384 -9.02 -18.41 -10.16
C LYS A 384 -8.99 -19.76 -10.87
N LYS A 385 -10.00 -20.60 -10.63
CA LYS A 385 -10.15 -21.89 -11.25
C LYS A 385 -10.82 -21.79 -12.61
N SER A 386 -10.13 -22.20 -13.66
CA SER A 386 -10.69 -22.27 -15.01
C SER A 386 -11.60 -23.51 -15.17
N VAL A 387 -12.83 -23.31 -15.61
CA VAL A 387 -13.82 -24.37 -15.75
C VAL A 387 -14.41 -24.33 -17.16
N ILE A 388 -14.40 -25.47 -17.84
CA ILE A 388 -15.15 -25.70 -19.06
C ILE A 388 -16.21 -26.78 -18.84
N LYS A 389 -17.46 -26.47 -19.16
CA LYS A 389 -18.58 -27.42 -19.13
C LYS A 389 -18.93 -27.78 -20.56
N ARG A 390 -18.77 -29.04 -20.94
CA ARG A 390 -19.04 -29.53 -22.28
C ARG A 390 -20.23 -30.49 -22.27
N SER A 391 -21.11 -30.35 -23.25
CA SER A 391 -22.23 -31.25 -23.45
C SER A 391 -21.79 -32.55 -24.16
N PHE A 392 -22.44 -33.66 -23.86
CA PHE A 392 -22.28 -34.93 -24.61
C PHE A 392 -23.13 -34.96 -25.90
N PHE A 393 -23.93 -33.92 -26.16
CA PHE A 393 -24.83 -33.88 -27.32
C PHE A 393 -24.10 -33.99 -28.65
N TYR A 394 -22.89 -33.45 -28.77
CA TYR A 394 -22.12 -33.50 -30.01
C TYR A 394 -20.63 -33.73 -29.71
N GLU A 395 -20.02 -34.66 -30.45
CA GLU A 395 -18.60 -34.92 -30.39
C GLU A 395 -17.98 -34.98 -31.77
N SER A 396 -17.07 -34.10 -32.10
CA SER A 396 -16.34 -34.09 -33.36
C SER A 396 -15.23 -35.14 -33.36
N LYS A 397 -15.37 -36.10 -34.25
CA LYS A 397 -14.31 -37.14 -34.44
C LYS A 397 -13.03 -36.57 -35.06
N ILE A 398 -13.01 -35.34 -35.56
CA ILE A 398 -11.88 -34.77 -36.30
C ILE A 398 -10.68 -34.54 -35.41
N LYS A 399 -10.87 -34.35 -34.09
CA LYS A 399 -9.78 -34.14 -33.11
C LYS A 399 -9.11 -35.41 -32.63
N TYR A 400 -9.69 -36.59 -32.94
CA TYR A 400 -9.16 -37.86 -32.46
C TYR A 400 -8.37 -38.61 -33.53
N PRO A 401 -7.37 -39.44 -33.16
CA PRO A 401 -6.72 -40.33 -34.08
C PRO A 401 -7.69 -41.41 -34.60
N PRO A 402 -7.44 -42.02 -35.77
CA PRO A 402 -6.27 -41.79 -36.65
C PRO A 402 -6.43 -40.52 -37.49
N TYR A 403 -5.40 -39.65 -37.51
CA TYR A 403 -5.46 -38.35 -38.17
C TYR A 403 -5.42 -38.39 -39.69
N LYS A 404 -4.78 -39.45 -40.29
CA LYS A 404 -4.66 -39.64 -41.76
C LYS A 404 -4.44 -38.32 -42.51
N THR A 405 -5.32 -37.99 -43.46
CA THR A 405 -5.26 -36.79 -44.33
C THR A 405 -5.92 -35.55 -43.72
N ARG A 406 -6.34 -35.59 -42.46
CA ARG A 406 -7.10 -34.51 -41.79
C ARG A 406 -6.35 -33.20 -41.61
N LEU A 407 -5.00 -33.20 -41.63
CA LEU A 407 -4.18 -32.00 -41.48
C LEU A 407 -4.55 -30.92 -42.51
N LYS A 408 -4.81 -31.27 -43.77
CA LYS A 408 -5.17 -30.32 -44.83
C LYS A 408 -6.51 -29.63 -44.52
N TYR A 409 -7.48 -30.39 -44.02
CA TYR A 409 -8.79 -29.84 -43.62
C TYR A 409 -8.69 -28.96 -42.35
N LEU A 410 -7.94 -29.39 -41.33
CA LEU A 410 -7.69 -28.63 -40.13
C LEU A 410 -7.03 -27.27 -40.41
N LYS A 411 -6.02 -27.26 -41.31
CA LYS A 411 -5.37 -25.99 -41.73
C LYS A 411 -6.35 -25.03 -42.42
N LYS A 412 -7.29 -25.51 -43.22
CA LYS A 412 -8.31 -24.69 -43.85
C LYS A 412 -9.32 -24.14 -42.82
N ILE A 413 -9.77 -24.99 -41.89
CA ILE A 413 -10.71 -24.59 -40.84
C ILE A 413 -10.07 -23.52 -39.95
N LEU A 414 -8.83 -23.72 -39.48
CA LEU A 414 -8.13 -22.76 -38.62
C LEU A 414 -7.88 -21.39 -39.31
N LYS A 415 -7.67 -21.37 -40.65
CA LYS A 415 -7.53 -20.12 -41.39
C LYS A 415 -8.84 -19.31 -41.53
N ILE A 416 -9.99 -19.96 -41.42
CA ILE A 416 -11.29 -19.28 -41.47
C ILE A 416 -11.69 -18.71 -40.12
N ILE A 417 -11.06 -19.20 -39.04
CA ILE A 417 -11.39 -18.90 -37.65
C ILE A 417 -10.44 -17.83 -37.05
N SER A 418 -9.24 -17.70 -37.56
CA SER A 418 -8.30 -16.61 -37.22
C SER A 418 -8.69 -15.33 -37.93
#